data_bdc9d3bfe2ffa023a782f1e62f48df2f
#
_entry.id   bdc9d3bfe2ffa023a782f1e62f48df2f
#
_cell.length_a   1.000
_cell.length_b   1.000
_cell.length_c   1.000
_cell.angle_alpha   90.00
_cell.angle_beta   90.00
_cell.angle_gamma   90.00
#
_symmetry.space_group_name_H-M   'P 1'
#
loop_
_entity.id
_entity.type
_entity.pdbx_description
1 polymer ?
#
loop_
_entity_poly.entity_id
_entity_poly.type
_entity_poly.pdbx_seq_one_letter_code
_entity_poly.pdbx_strand_id
1 'polypeptide(L)'
;DIDTYSFDNSATLPVSNVRYDKFLSKTGGSGTTSTPNMGMGIKYIEGDDKNVDGGGKWRYVYCVEFKKDCPIGGLGMEFIGWNNRKIAYAMYYGALYYGYPCRFGPYSTGDWQMDYFVTQVAIHILNGEYTLAAARNGMNQSNATTAEKNLAYDRIEKIVNGANNSNNYGG
;
A
#
# COMPACT_ATOMS: atom_id res chain seq x y z
N ASP A 1 -4.61 -11.71 14.04
CA ASP A 1 -4.46 -10.39 14.66
C ASP A 1 -3.53 -9.55 13.82
N ILE A 2 -4.02 -8.41 13.39
CA ILE A 2 -3.16 -7.40 12.83
C ILE A 2 -2.42 -6.80 14.00
N ASP A 3 -1.10 -6.92 13.97
CA ASP A 3 -0.26 -6.31 14.99
C ASP A 3 -0.50 -4.82 15.01
N THR A 4 -1.23 -4.40 15.99
CA THR A 4 -1.39 -3.01 16.27
C THR A 4 -0.26 -2.59 17.16
N TYR A 5 0.53 -1.71 16.64
CA TYR A 5 1.55 -1.09 17.42
C TYR A 5 0.93 0.04 18.23
N SER A 6 0.90 -0.13 19.54
CA SER A 6 0.78 1.03 20.41
C SER A 6 2.13 1.73 20.39
N PHE A 7 2.19 2.85 19.72
CA PHE A 7 3.38 3.67 19.79
C PHE A 7 3.36 4.48 21.08
N ASP A 8 4.41 4.36 21.84
CA ASP A 8 4.72 5.35 22.86
C ASP A 8 4.92 6.70 22.14
N ASN A 9 4.22 7.74 22.57
CA ASN A 9 4.34 9.07 22.00
C ASN A 9 5.77 9.63 22.04
N SER A 10 6.65 9.05 22.83
CA SER A 10 8.07 9.37 22.88
C SER A 10 8.90 8.60 21.85
N ALA A 11 8.36 7.56 21.23
CA ALA A 11 9.10 6.74 20.27
C ALA A 11 9.03 7.35 18.87
N THR A 12 10.17 7.41 18.21
CA THR A 12 10.27 7.76 16.80
C THR A 12 10.46 6.49 15.98
N LEU A 13 9.68 6.34 14.91
CA LEU A 13 9.84 5.23 13.98
C LEU A 13 10.63 5.69 12.76
N PRO A 14 11.75 5.02 12.45
CA PRO A 14 12.51 5.34 11.25
C PRO A 14 11.75 4.83 10.02
N VAL A 15 11.01 5.71 9.36
CA VAL A 15 10.31 5.41 8.11
C VAL A 15 11.22 5.71 6.95
N SER A 16 11.56 4.71 6.19
CA SER A 16 12.33 4.83 4.95
C SER A 16 11.43 4.76 3.73
N ASN A 17 11.94 5.23 2.60
CA ASN A 17 11.19 5.34 1.37
C ASN A 17 12.03 4.91 0.17
N VAL A 18 11.44 4.10 -0.70
CA VAL A 18 11.98 3.77 -2.03
C VAL A 18 10.98 4.23 -3.07
N ARG A 19 11.43 5.07 -4.01
CA ARG A 19 10.55 5.56 -5.08
C ARG A 19 10.10 4.42 -6.00
N TYR A 20 8.81 4.42 -6.32
CA TYR A 20 8.21 3.55 -7.32
C TYR A 20 7.42 4.40 -8.30
N ASP A 21 8.02 4.65 -9.46
CA ASP A 21 7.52 5.60 -10.44
C ASP A 21 7.04 4.94 -11.74
N LYS A 22 6.84 3.63 -11.73
CA LYS A 22 6.34 2.89 -12.91
C LYS A 22 5.02 3.46 -13.42
N PHE A 23 4.15 3.88 -12.51
CA PHE A 23 2.84 4.45 -12.83
C PHE A 23 2.77 5.96 -12.58
N LEU A 24 3.92 6.63 -12.51
CA LEU A 24 3.98 8.08 -12.38
C LEU A 24 3.34 8.75 -13.60
N SER A 25 2.54 9.78 -13.35
CA SER A 25 1.87 10.53 -14.40
C SER A 25 2.86 11.26 -15.29
N LYS A 26 2.69 11.17 -16.61
CA LYS A 26 3.47 11.90 -17.60
C LYS A 26 3.32 13.41 -17.48
N THR A 27 2.17 13.86 -16.98
CA THR A 27 1.85 15.29 -16.87
C THR A 27 2.33 15.91 -15.56
N GLY A 28 2.81 15.09 -14.62
CA GLY A 28 3.24 15.56 -13.32
C GLY A 28 2.09 16.00 -12.43
N GLY A 29 2.43 16.62 -11.30
CA GLY A 29 1.45 17.09 -10.31
C GLY A 29 0.82 15.97 -9.49
N SER A 30 -0.06 16.36 -8.55
CA SER A 30 -0.69 15.41 -7.63
C SER A 30 -1.86 14.61 -8.26
N GLY A 31 -2.35 15.05 -9.41
CA GLY A 31 -3.55 14.50 -10.01
C GLY A 31 -4.83 14.94 -9.28
N THR A 32 -5.94 14.35 -9.67
CA THR A 32 -7.28 14.60 -9.12
C THR A 32 -7.87 13.31 -8.57
N THR A 33 -9.03 13.38 -7.92
CA THR A 33 -9.74 12.18 -7.46
C THR A 33 -10.27 11.32 -8.62
N SER A 34 -10.44 11.88 -9.79
CA SER A 34 -10.88 11.14 -11.00
C SER A 34 -9.70 10.65 -11.85
N THR A 35 -8.53 11.25 -11.69
CA THR A 35 -7.28 10.85 -12.38
C THR A 35 -6.10 11.09 -11.44
N PRO A 36 -5.94 10.26 -10.40
CA PRO A 36 -4.87 10.44 -9.44
C PRO A 36 -3.50 10.15 -10.07
N ASN A 37 -2.47 10.85 -9.61
CA ASN A 37 -1.10 10.50 -9.94
C ASN A 37 -0.71 9.24 -9.15
N MET A 38 -0.23 8.23 -9.84
CA MET A 38 0.07 6.91 -9.27
C MET A 38 1.56 6.68 -8.96
N GLY A 39 2.40 7.69 -9.11
CA GLY A 39 3.77 7.61 -8.58
C GLY A 39 3.74 7.64 -7.06
N MET A 40 4.58 6.85 -6.41
CA MET A 40 4.59 6.77 -4.95
C MET A 40 5.95 6.38 -4.38
N GLY A 41 6.12 6.61 -3.10
CA GLY A 41 7.18 5.99 -2.33
C GLY A 41 6.69 4.72 -1.66
N ILE A 42 7.45 3.65 -1.78
CA ILE A 42 7.26 2.47 -0.97
C ILE A 42 7.85 2.77 0.40
N LYS A 43 7.01 2.79 1.41
CA LYS A 43 7.40 3.15 2.77
C LYS A 43 7.50 1.93 3.64
N TYR A 44 8.54 1.88 4.45
CA TYR A 44 8.77 0.78 5.36
C TYR A 44 9.50 1.26 6.60
N ILE A 45 9.30 0.54 7.70
CA ILE A 45 10.04 0.73 8.93
C ILE A 45 11.20 -0.26 8.91
N GLU A 46 12.42 0.23 9.07
CA GLU A 46 13.57 -0.64 9.23
C GLU A 46 13.48 -1.33 10.59
N GLY A 47 13.39 -2.66 10.56
CA GLY A 47 13.33 -3.46 11.77
C GLY A 47 14.70 -3.92 12.21
N ASP A 48 14.81 -4.20 13.51
CA ASP A 48 16.02 -4.78 14.11
C ASP A 48 16.13 -6.29 13.86
N ASP A 49 15.13 -6.90 13.27
CA ASP A 49 15.11 -8.33 13.06
C ASP A 49 15.90 -8.71 11.81
N LYS A 50 17.15 -9.06 12.05
CA LYS A 50 18.10 -9.48 11.01
C LYS A 50 17.77 -10.85 10.40
N ASN A 51 16.81 -11.57 10.95
CA ASN A 51 16.46 -12.92 10.51
C ASN A 51 15.36 -12.95 9.48
N VAL A 52 14.89 -11.79 9.08
CA VAL A 52 13.79 -11.71 8.14
C VAL A 52 14.37 -11.46 6.74
N ASP A 53 13.82 -12.13 5.73
CA ASP A 53 14.25 -11.98 4.35
C ASP A 53 14.15 -10.54 3.87
N GLY A 54 15.16 -10.09 3.14
CA GLY A 54 15.23 -8.73 2.63
C GLY A 54 15.98 -7.76 3.53
N GLY A 55 16.75 -8.26 4.52
CA GLY A 55 17.70 -7.44 5.28
C GLY A 55 17.05 -6.42 6.22
N GLY A 56 16.03 -6.80 6.98
CA GLY A 56 15.43 -5.94 7.98
C GLY A 56 14.37 -4.96 7.48
N LYS A 57 13.78 -5.19 6.33
CA LYS A 57 12.73 -4.35 5.75
C LYS A 57 11.36 -4.94 6.02
N TRP A 58 10.82 -4.65 7.16
CA TRP A 58 9.80 -5.50 7.63
C TRP A 58 8.43 -5.06 7.65
N ARG A 59 8.19 -3.81 7.75
CA ARG A 59 6.88 -3.28 8.02
C ARG A 59 6.61 -2.22 7.00
N TYR A 60 5.91 -2.61 5.97
CA TYR A 60 5.41 -1.65 5.01
C TYR A 60 4.37 -0.76 5.67
N VAL A 61 4.48 0.52 5.40
CA VAL A 61 3.58 1.55 5.89
C VAL A 61 2.73 2.03 4.72
N TYR A 62 1.43 2.02 4.90
CA TYR A 62 0.50 2.46 3.87
C TYR A 62 -0.14 3.79 4.26
N CYS A 63 -0.28 4.67 3.27
CA CYS A 63 -0.97 5.94 3.45
C CYS A 63 -2.48 5.74 3.32
N VAL A 64 -3.23 6.54 4.08
CA VAL A 64 -4.69 6.57 4.02
C VAL A 64 -5.23 7.92 3.57
N GLU A 65 -4.36 8.79 3.08
CA GLU A 65 -4.72 10.10 2.50
C GLU A 65 -3.82 10.36 1.29
N PHE A 66 -4.28 10.02 0.09
CA PHE A 66 -3.43 10.05 -1.10
C PHE A 66 -2.98 11.46 -1.52
N LYS A 67 -3.71 12.49 -1.09
CA LYS A 67 -3.37 13.89 -1.39
C LYS A 67 -2.34 14.50 -0.44
N LYS A 68 -2.02 13.81 0.63
CA LYS A 68 -1.00 14.26 1.59
C LYS A 68 0.31 13.55 1.34
N ASP A 69 1.38 14.32 1.39
CA ASP A 69 2.71 13.73 1.39
C ASP A 69 2.88 12.86 2.63
N CYS A 70 3.28 11.63 2.41
CA CYS A 70 3.64 10.76 3.53
C CYS A 70 4.98 11.21 4.11
N PRO A 71 5.03 11.48 5.39
CA PRO A 71 6.28 11.84 6.02
C PRO A 71 7.27 10.66 5.99
N ILE A 72 8.54 10.99 5.85
CA ILE A 72 9.66 10.05 5.92
C ILE A 72 10.63 10.53 6.99
N GLY A 73 11.43 9.62 7.51
CA GLY A 73 12.37 9.91 8.59
C GLY A 73 11.86 9.51 9.96
N GLY A 74 12.51 9.99 10.99
CA GLY A 74 12.10 9.71 12.36
C GLY A 74 10.86 10.53 12.75
N LEU A 75 9.75 9.83 12.95
CA LEU A 75 8.48 10.46 13.28
C LEU A 75 7.98 9.98 14.62
N GLY A 76 7.50 10.94 15.42
CA GLY A 76 6.64 10.59 16.53
C GLY A 76 5.30 10.12 16.00
N MET A 77 4.89 8.95 16.41
CA MET A 77 3.61 8.38 15.98
C MET A 77 2.75 8.09 17.20
N GLU A 78 1.49 8.40 17.09
CA GLU A 78 0.49 8.15 18.11
C GLU A 78 -0.53 7.15 17.59
N PHE A 79 -0.92 6.19 18.42
CA PHE A 79 -2.04 5.32 18.10
C PHE A 79 -3.35 6.09 18.27
N ILE A 80 -4.10 6.23 17.18
CA ILE A 80 -5.37 6.98 17.18
C ILE A 80 -6.60 6.09 17.04
N GLY A 81 -6.44 4.79 16.85
CA GLY A 81 -7.53 3.84 16.71
C GLY A 81 -7.32 2.81 15.63
N TRP A 82 -8.34 2.00 15.44
CA TRP A 82 -8.36 0.92 14.45
C TRP A 82 -8.86 1.42 13.12
N ASN A 83 -8.23 0.97 12.06
CA ASN A 83 -8.72 1.25 10.73
C ASN A 83 -9.87 0.31 10.36
N ASN A 84 -10.56 0.58 9.25
CA ASN A 84 -11.67 -0.23 8.85
C ASN A 84 -11.22 -1.65 8.44
N ARG A 85 -12.15 -2.61 8.57
CA ARG A 85 -11.90 -4.03 8.33
C ARG A 85 -11.44 -4.34 6.89
N LYS A 86 -11.92 -3.58 5.92
CA LYS A 86 -11.57 -3.78 4.50
C LYS A 86 -10.11 -3.41 4.24
N ILE A 87 -9.64 -2.34 4.87
CA ILE A 87 -8.22 -1.96 4.80
C ILE A 87 -7.36 -3.04 5.46
N ALA A 88 -7.79 -3.53 6.61
CA ALA A 88 -7.13 -4.63 7.29
C ALA A 88 -7.04 -5.88 6.40
N TYR A 89 -8.11 -6.21 5.70
CA TYR A 89 -8.10 -7.30 4.72
C TYR A 89 -7.05 -7.07 3.63
N ALA A 90 -7.02 -5.88 3.05
CA ALA A 90 -6.06 -5.56 2.00
C ALA A 90 -4.61 -5.69 2.47
N MET A 91 -4.32 -5.27 3.70
CA MET A 91 -2.98 -5.39 4.28
C MET A 91 -2.59 -6.83 4.58
N TYR A 92 -3.52 -7.66 4.98
CA TYR A 92 -3.25 -9.04 5.39
C TYR A 92 -3.31 -10.04 4.24
N TYR A 93 -4.33 -9.93 3.39
CA TYR A 93 -4.58 -10.86 2.29
C TYR A 93 -4.27 -10.30 0.91
N GLY A 94 -3.80 -9.06 0.85
CA GLY A 94 -3.42 -8.43 -0.41
C GLY A 94 -2.16 -9.01 -1.01
N ALA A 95 -1.50 -8.23 -1.87
CA ALA A 95 -0.33 -8.67 -2.60
C ALA A 95 0.89 -8.91 -1.71
N LEU A 96 1.06 -8.06 -0.68
CA LEU A 96 2.11 -8.24 0.31
C LEU A 96 1.55 -8.84 1.59
N TYR A 97 1.91 -10.06 1.84
CA TYR A 97 1.55 -10.75 3.07
C TYR A 97 2.46 -10.30 4.22
N TYR A 98 1.83 -9.97 5.33
CA TYR A 98 2.52 -9.57 6.55
C TYR A 98 2.84 -10.81 7.37
N GLY A 99 4.05 -11.25 7.38
CA GLY A 99 4.43 -12.40 8.16
C GLY A 99 5.89 -12.81 7.97
N TYR A 100 6.33 -13.72 8.79
CA TYR A 100 7.65 -14.32 8.68
C TYR A 100 7.54 -15.73 8.12
N PRO A 101 8.38 -16.08 7.15
CA PRO A 101 9.15 -15.18 6.31
C PRO A 101 8.23 -14.32 5.44
N CYS A 102 8.68 -13.14 5.06
CA CYS A 102 7.92 -12.29 4.15
C CYS A 102 7.50 -13.08 2.92
N ARG A 103 6.22 -13.22 2.70
CA ARG A 103 5.67 -14.00 1.61
C ARG A 103 4.81 -13.12 0.74
N PHE A 104 4.81 -13.43 -0.53
CA PHE A 104 3.84 -12.85 -1.43
C PHE A 104 2.43 -13.32 -1.02
N GLY A 105 1.50 -12.38 -0.99
CA GLY A 105 0.11 -12.69 -0.77
C GLY A 105 -0.52 -13.41 -1.97
N PRO A 106 -1.79 -13.87 -1.84
CA PRO A 106 -2.46 -14.63 -2.90
C PRO A 106 -2.65 -13.86 -4.20
N TYR A 107 -2.59 -12.54 -4.15
CA TYR A 107 -2.73 -11.67 -5.32
C TYR A 107 -1.41 -11.07 -5.78
N SER A 108 -0.30 -11.74 -5.50
CA SER A 108 1.02 -11.24 -5.88
C SER A 108 1.17 -11.15 -7.40
N THR A 109 1.94 -10.15 -7.82
CA THR A 109 2.37 -9.97 -9.21
C THR A 109 3.70 -10.66 -9.50
N GLY A 110 4.39 -11.17 -8.47
CA GLY A 110 5.75 -11.66 -8.54
C GLY A 110 6.83 -10.58 -8.40
N ASP A 111 6.43 -9.32 -8.36
CA ASP A 111 7.30 -8.16 -8.14
C ASP A 111 6.87 -7.48 -6.84
N TRP A 112 7.76 -7.47 -5.85
CA TRP A 112 7.43 -6.93 -4.53
C TRP A 112 7.08 -5.43 -4.55
N GLN A 113 7.67 -4.66 -5.45
CA GLN A 113 7.37 -3.23 -5.56
C GLN A 113 5.98 -3.00 -6.17
N MET A 114 5.63 -3.76 -7.20
CA MET A 114 4.28 -3.71 -7.77
C MET A 114 3.26 -4.25 -6.76
N ASP A 115 3.62 -5.25 -5.97
CA ASP A 115 2.76 -5.78 -4.91
C ASP A 115 2.44 -4.71 -3.86
N TYR A 116 3.43 -3.94 -3.44
CA TYR A 116 3.18 -2.78 -2.57
C TYR A 116 2.24 -1.77 -3.24
N PHE A 117 2.51 -1.45 -4.50
CA PHE A 117 1.71 -0.50 -5.26
C PHE A 117 0.24 -0.91 -5.32
N VAL A 118 -0.05 -2.14 -5.73
CA VAL A 118 -1.44 -2.61 -5.87
C VAL A 118 -2.15 -2.66 -4.51
N THR A 119 -1.44 -3.00 -3.45
CA THR A 119 -1.98 -2.98 -2.09
C THR A 119 -2.30 -1.56 -1.64
N GLN A 120 -1.39 -0.61 -1.85
CA GLN A 120 -1.59 0.79 -1.50
C GLN A 120 -2.78 1.41 -2.25
N VAL A 121 -2.89 1.15 -3.55
CA VAL A 121 -4.00 1.64 -4.36
C VAL A 121 -5.32 1.04 -3.89
N ALA A 122 -5.34 -0.26 -3.61
CA ALA A 122 -6.53 -0.91 -3.06
C ALA A 122 -6.97 -0.28 -1.72
N ILE A 123 -6.02 0.05 -0.85
CA ILE A 123 -6.28 0.73 0.42
C ILE A 123 -6.94 2.09 0.17
N HIS A 124 -6.44 2.91 -0.74
CA HIS A 124 -7.04 4.20 -1.06
C HIS A 124 -8.48 4.05 -1.58
N ILE A 125 -8.74 3.05 -2.43
CA ILE A 125 -10.08 2.76 -2.93
C ILE A 125 -11.00 2.33 -1.78
N LEU A 126 -10.56 1.40 -0.95
CA LEU A 126 -11.33 0.89 0.19
C LEU A 126 -11.58 1.97 1.25
N ASN A 127 -10.69 2.94 1.34
CA ASN A 127 -10.86 4.10 2.21
C ASN A 127 -11.75 5.20 1.59
N GLY A 128 -12.29 4.97 0.40
CA GLY A 128 -13.20 5.92 -0.25
C GLY A 128 -12.54 7.14 -0.87
N GLU A 129 -11.24 7.14 -1.07
CA GLU A 129 -10.51 8.31 -1.56
C GLU A 129 -10.64 8.50 -3.07
N TYR A 130 -10.72 7.42 -3.82
CA TYR A 130 -11.04 7.41 -5.24
C TYR A 130 -11.57 6.03 -5.64
N THR A 131 -12.09 5.93 -6.85
CA THR A 131 -12.70 4.70 -7.36
C THR A 131 -11.69 3.83 -8.10
N LEU A 132 -12.04 2.57 -8.32
CA LEU A 132 -11.29 1.66 -9.17
C LEU A 132 -11.10 2.22 -10.59
N ALA A 133 -12.16 2.82 -11.15
CA ALA A 133 -12.10 3.46 -12.47
C ALA A 133 -11.13 4.65 -12.48
N ALA A 134 -11.12 5.46 -11.43
CA ALA A 134 -10.17 6.57 -11.28
C ALA A 134 -8.73 6.07 -11.20
N ALA A 135 -8.49 5.00 -10.46
CA ALA A 135 -7.17 4.37 -10.40
C ALA A 135 -6.69 3.92 -11.78
N ARG A 136 -7.57 3.31 -12.57
CA ARG A 136 -7.25 2.93 -13.95
C ARG A 136 -6.92 4.15 -14.81
N ASN A 137 -7.70 5.21 -14.71
CA ASN A 137 -7.42 6.47 -15.42
C ASN A 137 -6.04 7.02 -15.04
N GLY A 138 -5.70 7.00 -13.76
CA GLY A 138 -4.38 7.42 -13.28
C GLY A 138 -3.25 6.60 -13.87
N MET A 139 -3.38 5.28 -13.86
CA MET A 139 -2.39 4.38 -14.46
C MET A 139 -2.24 4.61 -15.97
N ASN A 140 -3.33 4.91 -16.66
CA ASN A 140 -3.30 5.19 -18.10
C ASN A 140 -2.51 6.46 -18.45
N GLN A 141 -2.33 7.37 -17.51
CA GLN A 141 -1.51 8.58 -17.70
C GLN A 141 -0.01 8.32 -17.53
N SER A 142 0.39 7.11 -17.22
CA SER A 142 1.78 6.73 -17.02
C SER A 142 2.44 6.16 -18.28
N ASN A 143 3.78 5.99 -18.20
CA ASN A 143 4.57 5.31 -19.23
C ASN A 143 4.62 3.78 -19.05
N ALA A 144 3.90 3.22 -18.08
CA ALA A 144 3.84 1.78 -17.91
C ALA A 144 3.31 1.10 -19.18
N THR A 145 3.76 -0.12 -19.42
CA THR A 145 3.28 -0.92 -20.55
C THR A 145 1.82 -1.32 -20.35
N THR A 146 1.14 -1.66 -21.43
CA THR A 146 -0.23 -2.19 -21.36
C THR A 146 -0.30 -3.44 -20.47
N ALA A 147 0.68 -4.33 -20.58
CA ALA A 147 0.75 -5.54 -19.76
C ALA A 147 0.88 -5.21 -18.26
N GLU A 148 1.74 -4.24 -17.92
CA GLU A 148 1.91 -3.78 -16.54
C GLU A 148 0.64 -3.14 -15.98
N LYS A 149 0.00 -2.29 -16.75
CA LYS A 149 -1.28 -1.66 -16.36
C LYS A 149 -2.37 -2.70 -16.12
N ASN A 150 -2.50 -3.66 -17.02
CA ASN A 150 -3.50 -4.71 -16.92
C ASN A 150 -3.25 -5.61 -15.70
N LEU A 151 -2.00 -5.99 -15.46
CA LEU A 151 -1.62 -6.80 -14.30
C LEU A 151 -1.93 -6.07 -12.98
N ALA A 152 -1.50 -4.82 -12.88
CA ALA A 152 -1.75 -4.02 -11.67
C ALA A 152 -3.27 -3.84 -11.43
N TYR A 153 -4.01 -3.49 -12.46
CA TYR A 153 -5.46 -3.31 -12.37
C TYR A 153 -6.16 -4.59 -11.93
N ASP A 154 -5.81 -5.74 -12.52
CA ASP A 154 -6.38 -7.02 -12.14
C ASP A 154 -6.17 -7.33 -10.65
N ARG A 155 -4.98 -7.09 -10.14
CA ARG A 155 -4.66 -7.35 -8.73
C ARG A 155 -5.37 -6.37 -7.78
N ILE A 156 -5.42 -5.10 -8.15
CA ILE A 156 -6.17 -4.09 -7.37
C ILE A 156 -7.65 -4.49 -7.29
N GLU A 157 -8.25 -4.85 -8.41
CA GLU A 157 -9.65 -5.27 -8.45
C GLU A 157 -9.90 -6.50 -7.57
N LYS A 158 -9.04 -7.49 -7.61
CA LYS A 158 -9.16 -8.69 -6.79
C LYS A 158 -9.06 -8.39 -5.29
N ILE A 159 -8.13 -7.52 -4.89
CA ILE A 159 -8.01 -7.11 -3.48
C ILE A 159 -9.27 -6.37 -3.03
N VAL A 160 -9.72 -5.41 -3.81
CA VAL A 160 -10.91 -4.60 -3.48
C VAL A 160 -12.16 -5.49 -3.39
N ASN A 161 -12.36 -6.37 -4.36
CA ASN A 161 -13.51 -7.28 -4.36
C ASN A 161 -13.42 -8.28 -3.20
N GLY A 162 -12.25 -8.81 -2.92
CA GLY A 162 -12.04 -9.71 -1.79
C GLY A 162 -12.39 -9.03 -0.47
N ALA A 163 -11.93 -7.80 -0.27
CA ALA A 163 -12.22 -7.02 0.94
C ALA A 163 -13.72 -6.70 1.07
N ASN A 164 -14.37 -6.33 -0.04
CA ASN A 164 -15.80 -5.99 -0.03
C ASN A 164 -16.69 -7.22 0.19
N ASN A 165 -16.24 -8.40 -0.21
CA ASN A 165 -17.01 -9.65 -0.09
C ASN A 165 -16.65 -10.46 1.15
N SER A 166 -15.68 -10.02 1.94
CA SER A 166 -15.27 -10.73 3.15
C SER A 166 -16.12 -10.30 4.33
N ASN A 167 -16.97 -11.20 4.80
CA ASN A 167 -17.81 -10.98 5.97
C ASN A 167 -17.14 -11.40 7.29
N ASN A 168 -16.08 -12.19 7.21
CA ASN A 168 -15.50 -12.87 8.38
C ASN A 168 -14.12 -12.36 8.77
N TYR A 169 -13.57 -11.40 8.06
CA TYR A 169 -12.25 -10.89 8.37
C TYR A 169 -12.28 -9.92 9.56
N GLY A 170 -11.32 -10.05 10.44
CA GLY A 170 -11.18 -9.19 11.61
C GLY A 170 -11.91 -9.73 12.83
N GLY A 171 -12.20 -10.99 12.78
CA GLY A 171 -12.71 -11.71 13.94
C GLY A 171 -11.72 -11.79 15.09
#